data_3afb4d03a8f3d308194e7e4767bf1d28
#
_entry.id   3afb4d03a8f3d308194e7e4767bf1d28
#
_cell.length_a   1.000
_cell.length_b   1.000
_cell.length_c   1.000
_cell.angle_alpha   90.00
_cell.angle_beta   90.00
_cell.angle_gamma   90.00
#
_symmetry.space_group_name_H-M   'P 1'
#
loop_
_entity.id
_entity.type
_entity.pdbx_description
1 polymer ?
#
loop_
_entity_poly.entity_id
_entity_poly.type
_entity_poly.pdbx_seq_one_letter_code
_entity_poly.pdbx_strand_id
1 'polypeptide(L)'
;DQAEKTKTPSTLLLPNSGIGTNEDASQELVEIFAKEMGKAFSYPKPSSLIQYLIRSATYDDENSIILDSFAGSGTTGHAVLKQNEEDGGDRRFILIEMDQGIAQDVTAERVRRVSQGYKNAKGEQVEGLGGGFQFCKLSAEPLFTADGQIRDNVTFAQLAEFVWFSETGTGYKAPRKKSPLLGVHQGRAIYLLYNGILDDLAIDGGNVLTGVVLDKLPK
;
A
#
# COMPACT_ATOMS: atom_id res chain seq x y z
N ASP A 1 -2.96 5.92 41.61
CA ASP A 1 -2.34 5.39 40.41
C ASP A 1 -2.24 3.87 40.52
N GLN A 2 -3.28 3.18 40.06
CA GLN A 2 -3.19 1.73 39.83
C GLN A 2 -2.62 1.59 38.42
N ALA A 3 -1.29 1.34 38.33
CA ALA A 3 -0.69 0.89 37.08
C ALA A 3 -1.43 -0.38 36.66
N GLU A 4 -2.11 -0.35 35.51
CA GLU A 4 -2.71 -1.53 34.91
C GLU A 4 -1.61 -2.58 34.74
N LYS A 5 -1.76 -3.69 35.47
CA LYS A 5 -0.82 -4.82 35.35
C LYS A 5 -1.03 -5.45 33.96
N THR A 6 -0.22 -5.06 33.00
CA THR A 6 -0.17 -5.72 31.70
C THR A 6 0.25 -7.18 31.91
N LYS A 7 -0.56 -8.13 31.41
CA LYS A 7 -0.21 -9.53 31.43
C LYS A 7 0.65 -9.86 30.21
N THR A 8 1.72 -10.60 30.40
CA THR A 8 2.48 -11.17 29.30
C THR A 8 1.55 -11.98 28.40
N PRO A 9 1.60 -11.78 27.06
CA PRO A 9 0.81 -12.56 26.11
C PRO A 9 1.03 -14.06 26.27
N SER A 10 -0.05 -14.84 26.17
CA SER A 10 0.05 -16.30 26.27
C SER A 10 0.64 -16.89 25.00
N THR A 11 1.61 -17.79 25.12
CA THR A 11 2.11 -18.60 24.00
C THR A 11 1.20 -19.76 23.64
N LEU A 12 0.26 -20.11 24.54
CA LEU A 12 -0.76 -21.14 24.31
C LEU A 12 -2.10 -20.44 24.02
N LEU A 13 -2.56 -20.57 22.79
CA LEU A 13 -3.83 -20.04 22.33
C LEU A 13 -4.88 -21.15 22.40
N LEU A 14 -5.76 -21.05 23.37
CA LEU A 14 -6.86 -22.02 23.58
C LEU A 14 -8.10 -21.62 22.74
N PRO A 15 -9.01 -22.56 22.46
CA PRO A 15 -10.24 -22.28 21.70
C PRO A 15 -11.09 -21.12 22.23
N ASN A 16 -11.01 -20.79 23.50
CA ASN A 16 -11.74 -19.70 24.15
C ASN A 16 -10.95 -18.37 24.18
N SER A 17 -9.83 -18.28 23.52
CA SER A 17 -9.00 -17.05 23.51
C SER A 17 -9.55 -15.93 22.62
N GLY A 18 -10.69 -16.16 21.92
CA GLY A 18 -11.23 -15.23 20.91
C GLY A 18 -10.49 -15.26 19.57
N ILE A 19 -9.58 -16.22 19.40
CA ILE A 19 -8.81 -16.39 18.17
C ILE A 19 -9.48 -17.46 17.31
N GLY A 20 -9.78 -17.10 16.06
CA GLY A 20 -10.41 -17.99 15.10
C GLY A 20 -9.50 -19.11 14.61
N THR A 21 -10.12 -20.11 14.02
CA THR A 21 -9.50 -21.26 13.38
C THR A 21 -9.20 -21.00 11.89
N ASN A 22 -8.59 -21.96 11.20
CA ASN A 22 -8.44 -21.90 9.74
C ASN A 22 -9.78 -21.97 9.00
N GLU A 23 -10.81 -22.60 9.60
CA GLU A 23 -12.18 -22.62 9.07
C GLU A 23 -12.79 -21.23 9.15
N ASP A 24 -12.63 -20.54 10.28
CA ASP A 24 -13.09 -19.16 10.44
C ASP A 24 -12.39 -18.23 9.44
N ALA A 25 -11.10 -18.45 9.18
CA ALA A 25 -10.35 -17.70 8.18
C ALA A 25 -10.88 -17.91 6.75
N SER A 26 -11.27 -19.14 6.42
CA SER A 26 -11.87 -19.47 5.13
C SER A 26 -13.26 -18.84 4.99
N GLN A 27 -14.05 -18.88 6.07
CA GLN A 27 -15.35 -18.22 6.10
C GLN A 27 -15.23 -16.70 5.99
N GLU A 28 -14.23 -16.09 6.65
CA GLU A 28 -13.93 -14.67 6.54
C GLU A 28 -13.63 -14.26 5.09
N LEU A 29 -12.86 -15.06 4.34
CA LEU A 29 -12.64 -14.81 2.91
C LEU A 29 -13.93 -14.93 2.09
N VAL A 30 -14.76 -15.94 2.36
CA VAL A 30 -16.06 -16.10 1.69
C VAL A 30 -16.96 -14.88 1.95
N GLU A 31 -16.97 -14.35 3.15
CA GLU A 31 -17.74 -13.15 3.49
C GLU A 31 -17.22 -11.90 2.75
N ILE A 32 -15.88 -11.71 2.68
CA ILE A 32 -15.26 -10.55 2.03
C ILE A 32 -15.42 -10.60 0.50
N PHE A 33 -15.24 -11.78 -0.12
CA PHE A 33 -15.24 -11.93 -1.58
C PHE A 33 -16.60 -12.39 -2.14
N ALA A 34 -17.58 -12.65 -1.28
CA ALA A 34 -18.80 -13.31 -1.65
C ALA A 34 -18.48 -14.66 -2.34
N LYS A 35 -19.31 -15.11 -3.27
CA LYS A 35 -19.10 -16.41 -3.94
C LYS A 35 -17.99 -16.41 -4.99
N GLU A 36 -17.44 -15.25 -5.32
CA GLU A 36 -16.50 -15.09 -6.45
C GLU A 36 -15.16 -15.76 -6.20
N MET A 37 -14.71 -15.87 -4.95
CA MET A 37 -13.35 -16.32 -4.61
C MET A 37 -13.28 -17.46 -3.58
N GLY A 38 -14.39 -18.10 -3.22
CA GLY A 38 -14.47 -19.10 -2.15
C GLY A 38 -13.58 -20.35 -2.27
N LYS A 39 -12.74 -20.43 -3.31
CA LYS A 39 -11.72 -21.48 -3.52
C LYS A 39 -10.36 -20.93 -3.99
N ALA A 40 -10.22 -19.63 -4.10
CA ALA A 40 -9.05 -19.04 -4.75
C ALA A 40 -7.80 -19.03 -3.86
N PHE A 41 -7.94 -19.23 -2.57
CA PHE A 41 -6.80 -19.28 -1.66
C PHE A 41 -6.95 -20.42 -0.65
N SER A 42 -5.97 -21.33 -0.67
CA SER A 42 -5.88 -22.45 0.27
C SER A 42 -5.12 -22.02 1.52
N TYR A 43 -5.67 -22.30 2.69
CA TYR A 43 -5.01 -22.09 4.00
C TYR A 43 -4.84 -20.62 4.43
N PRO A 44 -5.89 -19.77 4.39
CA PRO A 44 -5.83 -18.45 4.99
C PRO A 44 -5.61 -18.55 6.51
N LYS A 45 -5.04 -17.49 7.10
CA LYS A 45 -4.97 -17.34 8.55
C LYS A 45 -6.12 -16.47 9.04
N PRO A 46 -6.68 -16.71 10.22
CA PRO A 46 -7.73 -15.86 10.76
C PRO A 46 -7.16 -14.47 11.11
N SER A 47 -7.89 -13.42 10.75
CA SER A 47 -7.47 -12.05 11.04
C SER A 47 -7.32 -11.80 12.54
N SER A 48 -8.13 -12.46 13.37
CA SER A 48 -8.07 -12.39 14.83
C SER A 48 -6.73 -12.89 15.41
N LEU A 49 -6.10 -13.92 14.81
CA LEU A 49 -4.78 -14.37 15.21
C LEU A 49 -3.71 -13.31 14.93
N ILE A 50 -3.73 -12.77 13.71
CA ILE A 50 -2.76 -11.75 13.31
C ILE A 50 -2.97 -10.47 14.11
N GLN A 51 -4.22 -10.08 14.35
CA GLN A 51 -4.54 -8.94 15.21
C GLN A 51 -4.02 -9.13 16.65
N TYR A 52 -4.19 -10.32 17.23
CA TYR A 52 -3.62 -10.65 18.54
C TYR A 52 -2.10 -10.49 18.56
N LEU A 53 -1.39 -10.98 17.52
CA LEU A 53 0.05 -10.84 17.42
C LEU A 53 0.49 -9.38 17.27
N ILE A 54 -0.19 -8.61 16.41
CA ILE A 54 0.07 -7.18 16.23
C ILE A 54 -0.11 -6.45 17.55
N ARG A 55 -1.25 -6.60 18.21
CA ARG A 55 -1.53 -5.96 19.50
C ARG A 55 -0.50 -6.34 20.56
N SER A 56 -0.07 -7.60 20.59
CA SER A 56 0.94 -8.07 21.54
C SER A 56 2.33 -7.50 21.28
N ALA A 57 2.68 -7.28 20.00
CA ALA A 57 3.99 -6.78 19.60
C ALA A 57 4.08 -5.24 19.56
N THR A 58 2.95 -4.55 19.43
CA THR A 58 2.88 -3.09 19.25
C THR A 58 2.00 -2.40 20.28
N TYR A 59 1.87 -2.97 21.49
CA TYR A 59 1.00 -2.47 22.54
C TYR A 59 1.42 -1.07 23.05
N ASP A 60 2.69 -0.72 22.91
CA ASP A 60 3.31 0.55 23.30
C ASP A 60 3.72 1.44 22.10
N ASP A 61 3.43 0.99 20.88
CA ASP A 61 3.71 1.75 19.65
C ASP A 61 2.61 1.58 18.60
N GLU A 62 1.63 2.43 18.64
CA GLU A 62 0.49 2.45 17.73
C GLU A 62 0.83 2.99 16.33
N ASN A 63 2.09 3.40 16.08
CA ASN A 63 2.60 3.89 14.79
C ASN A 63 3.56 2.90 14.11
N SER A 64 3.68 1.69 14.62
CA SER A 64 4.57 0.65 14.10
C SER A 64 4.31 0.31 12.62
N ILE A 65 5.34 -0.20 11.96
CA ILE A 65 5.24 -0.75 10.61
C ILE A 65 5.28 -2.28 10.68
N ILE A 66 4.25 -2.92 10.16
CA ILE A 66 4.13 -4.37 10.11
C ILE A 66 4.53 -4.87 8.72
N LEU A 67 5.57 -5.69 8.65
CA LEU A 67 6.03 -6.32 7.40
C LEU A 67 5.55 -7.77 7.34
N ASP A 68 4.92 -8.13 6.22
CA ASP A 68 4.59 -9.51 5.87
C ASP A 68 5.18 -9.83 4.49
N SER A 69 6.23 -10.66 4.48
CA SER A 69 6.96 -11.04 3.27
C SER A 69 6.32 -12.19 2.47
N PHE A 70 5.21 -12.75 2.97
CA PHE A 70 4.43 -13.81 2.32
C PHE A 70 2.94 -13.55 2.52
N ALA A 71 2.47 -12.41 1.99
CA ALA A 71 1.18 -11.84 2.31
C ALA A 71 -0.01 -12.75 1.99
N GLY A 72 0.11 -13.60 0.99
CA GLY A 72 -0.91 -14.58 0.63
C GLY A 72 -2.27 -13.93 0.46
N SER A 73 -3.24 -14.30 1.29
CA SER A 73 -4.58 -13.73 1.24
C SER A 73 -4.71 -12.31 1.80
N GLY A 74 -3.62 -11.64 2.21
CA GLY A 74 -3.66 -10.27 2.74
C GLY A 74 -4.22 -10.15 4.15
N THR A 75 -4.16 -11.21 4.94
CA THR A 75 -4.69 -11.22 6.32
C THR A 75 -4.02 -10.18 7.20
N THR A 76 -2.72 -9.97 7.04
CA THR A 76 -1.95 -9.01 7.84
C THR A 76 -2.44 -7.58 7.59
N GLY A 77 -2.64 -7.17 6.34
CA GLY A 77 -3.19 -5.84 6.04
C GLY A 77 -4.60 -5.64 6.63
N HIS A 78 -5.46 -6.66 6.52
CA HIS A 78 -6.79 -6.63 7.15
C HIS A 78 -6.68 -6.48 8.67
N ALA A 79 -5.82 -7.26 9.33
CA ALA A 79 -5.65 -7.21 10.79
C ALA A 79 -5.08 -5.88 11.28
N VAL A 80 -4.17 -5.24 10.51
CA VAL A 80 -3.66 -3.89 10.85
C VAL A 80 -4.78 -2.85 10.79
N LEU A 81 -5.56 -2.84 9.70
CA LEU A 81 -6.69 -1.90 9.57
C LEU A 81 -7.71 -2.09 10.70
N LYS A 82 -8.01 -3.34 11.04
CA LYS A 82 -8.93 -3.67 12.13
C LYS A 82 -8.39 -3.24 13.49
N GLN A 83 -7.08 -3.42 13.75
CA GLN A 83 -6.46 -2.98 14.99
C GLN A 83 -6.46 -1.44 15.11
N ASN A 84 -6.17 -0.73 14.02
CA ASN A 84 -6.20 0.74 14.01
C ASN A 84 -7.64 1.27 14.22
N GLU A 85 -8.64 0.63 13.66
CA GLU A 85 -10.05 0.99 13.88
C GLU A 85 -10.45 0.78 15.34
N GLU A 86 -9.98 -0.31 15.97
CA GLU A 86 -10.31 -0.67 17.35
C GLU A 86 -9.67 0.26 18.39
N ASP A 87 -8.42 0.66 18.20
CA ASP A 87 -7.65 1.44 19.19
C ASP A 87 -7.29 2.87 18.76
N GLY A 88 -7.67 3.28 17.54
CA GLY A 88 -7.36 4.60 17.00
C GLY A 88 -5.90 4.79 16.57
N GLY A 89 -5.12 3.73 16.47
CA GLY A 89 -3.72 3.75 16.05
C GLY A 89 -3.53 4.08 14.56
N ASP A 90 -2.28 4.36 14.19
CA ASP A 90 -1.84 4.65 12.81
C ASP A 90 -0.74 3.68 12.37
N ARG A 91 -0.89 2.40 12.71
CA ARG A 91 0.03 1.35 12.24
C ARG A 91 -0.06 1.23 10.74
N ARG A 92 1.09 1.02 10.13
CA ARG A 92 1.23 0.83 8.68
C ARG A 92 1.63 -0.60 8.37
N PHE A 93 1.41 -1.03 7.13
CA PHE A 93 1.81 -2.37 6.69
C PHE A 93 2.57 -2.32 5.38
N ILE A 94 3.47 -3.29 5.21
CA ILE A 94 4.15 -3.61 3.96
C ILE A 94 3.87 -5.08 3.69
N LEU A 95 3.17 -5.36 2.59
CA LEU A 95 2.82 -6.71 2.17
C LEU A 95 3.59 -7.07 0.90
N ILE A 96 4.25 -8.20 0.90
CA ILE A 96 4.98 -8.71 -0.26
C ILE A 96 4.38 -10.05 -0.66
N GLU A 97 4.01 -10.19 -1.93
CA GLU A 97 3.53 -11.43 -2.52
C GLU A 97 4.17 -11.63 -3.89
N MET A 98 4.78 -12.80 -4.11
CA MET A 98 5.52 -13.09 -5.34
C MET A 98 4.62 -13.52 -6.49
N ASP A 99 3.49 -14.18 -6.19
CA ASP A 99 2.50 -14.53 -7.20
C ASP A 99 1.67 -13.29 -7.56
N GLN A 100 1.81 -12.83 -8.81
CA GLN A 100 1.11 -11.62 -9.27
C GLN A 100 -0.42 -11.74 -9.25
N GLY A 101 -0.95 -12.94 -9.52
CA GLY A 101 -2.38 -13.20 -9.46
C GLY A 101 -2.88 -13.09 -8.02
N ILE A 102 -2.20 -13.75 -7.09
CA ILE A 102 -2.53 -13.66 -5.66
C ILE A 102 -2.38 -12.21 -5.17
N ALA A 103 -1.26 -11.56 -5.50
CA ALA A 103 -1.00 -10.18 -5.07
C ALA A 103 -2.09 -9.20 -5.51
N GLN A 104 -2.53 -9.30 -6.77
CA GLN A 104 -3.50 -8.37 -7.35
C GLN A 104 -4.94 -8.75 -7.01
N ASP A 105 -5.32 -10.02 -7.24
CA ASP A 105 -6.72 -10.46 -7.24
C ASP A 105 -7.19 -10.90 -5.86
N VAL A 106 -6.24 -11.25 -4.96
CA VAL A 106 -6.56 -11.69 -3.60
C VAL A 106 -6.08 -10.69 -2.56
N THR A 107 -4.75 -10.48 -2.46
CA THR A 107 -4.15 -9.65 -1.40
C THR A 107 -4.65 -8.21 -1.47
N ALA A 108 -4.43 -7.54 -2.61
CA ALA A 108 -4.81 -6.14 -2.79
C ALA A 108 -6.33 -5.96 -2.76
N GLU A 109 -7.07 -6.88 -3.37
CA GLU A 109 -8.53 -6.82 -3.41
C GLU A 109 -9.14 -7.00 -2.01
N ARG A 110 -8.61 -7.92 -1.18
CA ARG A 110 -9.04 -8.04 0.22
C ARG A 110 -8.82 -6.74 0.98
N VAL A 111 -7.60 -6.19 0.92
CA VAL A 111 -7.28 -4.95 1.65
C VAL A 111 -8.15 -3.79 1.15
N ARG A 112 -8.39 -3.69 -0.16
CA ARG A 112 -9.30 -2.69 -0.74
C ARG A 112 -10.71 -2.83 -0.20
N ARG A 113 -11.28 -4.03 -0.20
CA ARG A 113 -12.64 -4.29 0.27
C ARG A 113 -12.79 -3.95 1.75
N VAL A 114 -11.90 -4.43 2.58
CA VAL A 114 -12.00 -4.18 4.03
C VAL A 114 -11.75 -2.71 4.40
N SER A 115 -10.93 -1.97 3.64
CA SER A 115 -10.72 -0.55 3.88
C SER A 115 -11.91 0.33 3.43
N GLN A 116 -12.55 -0.01 2.30
CA GLN A 116 -13.59 0.80 1.68
C GLN A 116 -15.02 0.34 2.01
N GLY A 117 -15.17 -0.85 2.54
CA GLY A 117 -16.45 -1.53 2.69
C GLY A 117 -16.79 -2.42 1.47
N TYR A 118 -17.65 -3.39 1.70
CA TYR A 118 -18.02 -4.38 0.70
C TYR A 118 -19.42 -4.95 0.94
N LYS A 119 -19.97 -5.65 -0.04
CA LYS A 119 -21.16 -6.47 0.16
C LYS A 119 -20.72 -7.89 0.48
N ASN A 120 -21.20 -8.41 1.61
CA ASN A 120 -20.89 -9.77 2.05
C ASN A 120 -21.59 -10.84 1.20
N ALA A 121 -21.33 -12.11 1.50
CA ALA A 121 -21.93 -13.26 0.80
C ALA A 121 -23.46 -13.29 0.84
N LYS A 122 -24.09 -12.59 1.77
CA LYS A 122 -25.55 -12.44 1.90
C LYS A 122 -26.08 -11.20 1.18
N GLY A 123 -25.20 -10.37 0.60
CA GLY A 123 -25.56 -9.12 -0.07
C GLY A 123 -25.73 -7.92 0.89
N GLU A 124 -25.42 -8.09 2.16
CA GLU A 124 -25.47 -7.03 3.17
C GLU A 124 -24.26 -6.11 3.05
N GLN A 125 -24.44 -4.81 3.24
CA GLN A 125 -23.35 -3.84 3.24
C GLN A 125 -22.54 -3.96 4.54
N VAL A 126 -21.23 -4.14 4.40
CA VAL A 126 -20.25 -4.06 5.49
C VAL A 126 -19.47 -2.76 5.34
N GLU A 127 -19.45 -1.95 6.38
CA GLU A 127 -18.72 -0.68 6.39
C GLU A 127 -17.21 -0.91 6.31
N GLY A 128 -16.50 0.05 5.73
CA GLY A 128 -15.04 0.00 5.62
C GLY A 128 -14.37 0.38 6.94
N LEU A 129 -13.24 -0.27 7.21
CA LEU A 129 -12.38 0.03 8.37
C LEU A 129 -11.60 1.34 8.21
N GLY A 130 -11.72 2.01 7.05
CA GLY A 130 -10.94 3.19 6.73
C GLY A 130 -9.51 2.88 6.29
N GLY A 131 -8.68 3.94 6.23
CA GLY A 131 -7.31 3.84 5.75
C GLY A 131 -7.23 3.61 4.24
N GLY A 132 -6.09 3.08 3.80
CA GLY A 132 -5.83 2.79 2.40
C GLY A 132 -4.45 2.18 2.21
N PHE A 133 -4.11 1.89 0.95
CA PHE A 133 -2.81 1.34 0.60
C PHE A 133 -2.42 1.74 -0.82
N GLN A 134 -1.13 1.61 -1.13
CA GLN A 134 -0.61 1.72 -2.48
C GLN A 134 -0.20 0.33 -2.97
N PHE A 135 -0.72 -0.06 -4.13
CA PHE A 135 -0.31 -1.29 -4.80
C PHE A 135 0.83 -0.99 -5.76
N CYS A 136 1.96 -1.67 -5.57
CA CYS A 136 3.15 -1.52 -6.40
C CYS A 136 3.49 -2.83 -7.10
N LYS A 137 3.97 -2.74 -8.34
CA LYS A 137 4.55 -3.87 -9.08
C LYS A 137 6.01 -3.58 -9.36
N LEU A 138 6.86 -4.59 -9.24
CA LEU A 138 8.23 -4.46 -9.71
C LEU A 138 8.22 -4.31 -11.23
N SER A 139 8.95 -3.32 -11.73
CA SER A 139 9.19 -3.17 -13.17
C SER A 139 10.01 -4.36 -13.69
N ALA A 140 9.72 -4.81 -14.91
CA ALA A 140 10.53 -5.82 -15.58
C ALA A 140 11.97 -5.37 -15.78
N GLU A 141 12.17 -4.06 -15.96
CA GLU A 141 13.48 -3.43 -16.09
C GLU A 141 13.60 -2.28 -15.09
N PRO A 142 14.76 -2.12 -14.41
CA PRO A 142 14.99 -0.99 -13.53
C PRO A 142 15.04 0.32 -14.32
N LEU A 143 14.72 1.45 -13.68
CA LEU A 143 14.81 2.78 -14.28
C LEU A 143 16.26 3.21 -14.51
N PHE A 144 17.19 2.69 -13.68
CA PHE A 144 18.59 3.07 -13.69
C PHE A 144 19.47 1.89 -14.08
N THR A 145 20.58 2.19 -14.71
CA THR A 145 21.67 1.26 -14.96
C THR A 145 22.44 0.97 -13.67
N ALA A 146 23.34 -0.01 -13.69
CA ALA A 146 24.15 -0.36 -12.53
C ALA A 146 25.08 0.77 -12.04
N ASP A 147 25.45 1.68 -12.93
CA ASP A 147 26.25 2.90 -12.67
C ASP A 147 25.41 4.13 -12.33
N GLY A 148 24.07 3.95 -12.17
CA GLY A 148 23.16 4.99 -11.69
C GLY A 148 22.67 5.96 -12.75
N GLN A 149 22.92 5.68 -14.06
CA GLN A 149 22.39 6.50 -15.15
C GLN A 149 20.93 6.11 -15.45
N ILE A 150 20.13 7.08 -15.88
CA ILE A 150 18.77 6.79 -16.37
C ILE A 150 18.90 6.01 -17.67
N ARG A 151 18.18 4.89 -17.82
CA ARG A 151 18.19 4.09 -19.04
C ARG A 151 17.53 4.84 -20.19
N ASP A 152 18.02 4.67 -21.41
CA ASP A 152 17.56 5.39 -22.60
C ASP A 152 16.09 5.13 -22.95
N ASN A 153 15.55 3.97 -22.54
CA ASN A 153 14.16 3.58 -22.79
C ASN A 153 13.17 4.04 -21.71
N VAL A 154 13.62 4.75 -20.68
CA VAL A 154 12.75 5.26 -19.61
C VAL A 154 11.87 6.38 -20.16
N THR A 155 10.57 6.23 -19.97
CA THR A 155 9.59 7.26 -20.37
C THR A 155 9.46 8.34 -19.32
N PHE A 156 8.98 9.52 -19.75
CA PHE A 156 8.63 10.61 -18.82
C PHE A 156 7.67 10.15 -17.71
N ALA A 157 6.68 9.32 -18.03
CA ALA A 157 5.69 8.85 -17.07
C ALA A 157 6.32 7.98 -15.96
N GLN A 158 7.22 7.06 -16.33
CA GLN A 158 7.92 6.21 -15.38
C GLN A 158 8.83 7.01 -14.45
N LEU A 159 9.58 7.97 -15.01
CA LEU A 159 10.45 8.82 -14.20
C LEU A 159 9.64 9.79 -13.33
N ALA A 160 8.51 10.30 -13.82
CA ALA A 160 7.61 11.17 -13.06
C ALA A 160 7.03 10.45 -11.83
N GLU A 161 6.62 9.20 -11.98
CA GLU A 161 6.14 8.37 -10.87
C GLU A 161 7.23 8.17 -9.81
N PHE A 162 8.44 7.83 -10.24
CA PHE A 162 9.59 7.68 -9.36
C PHE A 162 9.93 8.97 -8.62
N VAL A 163 10.05 10.10 -9.34
CA VAL A 163 10.39 11.41 -8.74
C VAL A 163 9.29 11.84 -7.76
N TRP A 164 8.03 11.72 -8.15
CA TRP A 164 6.93 12.09 -7.29
C TRP A 164 6.93 11.26 -5.99
N PHE A 165 7.06 9.95 -6.10
CA PHE A 165 7.10 9.08 -4.93
C PHE A 165 8.30 9.37 -4.03
N SER A 166 9.48 9.57 -4.61
CA SER A 166 10.69 9.90 -3.84
C SER A 166 10.58 11.22 -3.08
N GLU A 167 9.87 12.21 -3.66
CA GLU A 167 9.72 13.54 -3.06
C GLU A 167 8.56 13.66 -2.08
N THR A 168 7.53 12.79 -2.20
CA THR A 168 6.28 12.95 -1.45
C THR A 168 5.92 11.75 -0.58
N GLY A 169 6.46 10.57 -0.86
CA GLY A 169 6.02 9.30 -0.27
C GLY A 169 4.60 8.88 -0.67
N THR A 170 4.00 9.54 -1.67
CA THR A 170 2.62 9.27 -2.10
C THR A 170 2.54 8.80 -3.55
N GLY A 171 1.45 8.15 -3.92
CA GLY A 171 1.21 7.70 -5.30
C GLY A 171 1.06 8.88 -6.27
N TYR A 172 1.66 8.76 -7.46
CA TYR A 172 1.56 9.75 -8.52
C TYR A 172 0.22 9.64 -9.27
N LYS A 173 -0.46 10.76 -9.44
CA LYS A 173 -1.63 10.86 -10.31
C LYS A 173 -1.26 11.71 -11.51
N ALA A 174 -0.98 11.08 -12.64
CA ALA A 174 -0.60 11.78 -13.86
C ALA A 174 -1.65 12.82 -14.27
N PRO A 175 -1.26 14.06 -14.58
CA PRO A 175 -2.16 15.06 -15.10
C PRO A 175 -2.66 14.67 -16.50
N ARG A 176 -3.85 15.16 -16.90
CA ARG A 176 -4.44 14.85 -18.22
C ARG A 176 -3.60 15.38 -19.39
N LYS A 177 -2.86 16.47 -19.19
CA LYS A 177 -1.93 17.04 -20.18
C LYS A 177 -0.50 16.83 -19.73
N LYS A 178 0.39 16.50 -20.66
CA LYS A 178 1.83 16.50 -20.39
C LYS A 178 2.26 17.86 -19.88
N SER A 179 2.93 17.88 -18.77
CA SER A 179 3.41 19.10 -18.10
C SER A 179 4.71 18.79 -17.36
N PRO A 180 5.69 19.69 -17.36
CA PRO A 180 6.85 19.55 -16.47
C PRO A 180 6.46 19.67 -14.99
N LEU A 181 5.36 20.34 -14.64
CA LEU A 181 4.81 20.36 -13.29
C LEU A 181 4.11 19.02 -13.02
N LEU A 182 4.66 18.20 -12.14
CA LEU A 182 4.07 16.95 -11.70
C LEU A 182 2.90 17.18 -10.74
N GLY A 183 3.01 18.18 -9.89
CA GLY A 183 1.98 18.56 -8.94
C GLY A 183 2.52 19.42 -7.80
N VAL A 184 1.64 19.68 -6.83
CA VAL A 184 1.98 20.40 -5.59
C VAL A 184 1.67 19.50 -4.40
N HIS A 185 2.64 19.32 -3.51
CA HIS A 185 2.50 18.55 -2.28
C HIS A 185 2.98 19.37 -1.09
N GLN A 186 2.13 19.56 -0.09
CA GLN A 186 2.44 20.36 1.12
C GLN A 186 3.03 21.75 0.82
N GLY A 187 2.46 22.44 -0.17
CA GLY A 187 2.90 23.78 -0.59
C GLY A 187 4.17 23.83 -1.45
N ARG A 188 4.76 22.68 -1.80
CA ARG A 188 5.96 22.55 -2.63
C ARG A 188 5.60 22.03 -4.01
N ALA A 189 5.88 22.80 -5.07
CA ALA A 189 5.68 22.39 -6.45
C ALA A 189 6.87 21.50 -6.92
N ILE A 190 6.54 20.37 -7.55
CA ILE A 190 7.51 19.38 -8.02
C ILE A 190 7.50 19.38 -9.54
N TYR A 191 8.67 19.59 -10.13
CA TYR A 191 8.85 19.65 -11.59
C TYR A 191 9.81 18.56 -12.04
N LEU A 192 9.56 18.05 -13.25
CA LEU A 192 10.46 17.14 -13.95
C LEU A 192 10.75 17.68 -15.35
N LEU A 193 12.01 17.99 -15.61
CA LEU A 193 12.53 18.34 -16.92
C LEU A 193 13.22 17.11 -17.49
N TYR A 194 12.53 16.42 -18.41
CA TYR A 194 13.03 15.17 -18.96
C TYR A 194 12.44 14.89 -20.34
N ASN A 195 13.27 14.38 -21.23
CA ASN A 195 12.91 13.83 -22.53
C ASN A 195 12.09 14.80 -23.41
N GLY A 196 12.52 16.05 -23.44
CA GLY A 196 11.93 17.09 -24.29
C GLY A 196 10.54 17.53 -23.90
N ILE A 197 10.17 17.46 -22.61
CA ILE A 197 8.84 17.88 -22.13
C ILE A 197 8.50 19.35 -22.47
N LEU A 198 9.54 20.18 -22.70
CA LEU A 198 9.41 21.56 -23.13
C LEU A 198 9.69 21.76 -24.64
N ASP A 199 9.55 20.67 -25.44
CA ASP A 199 9.84 20.64 -26.89
C ASP A 199 11.28 21.02 -27.25
N ASP A 200 12.22 20.81 -26.30
CA ASP A 200 13.63 21.09 -26.46
C ASP A 200 14.46 19.89 -25.97
N LEU A 201 15.08 19.18 -26.90
CA LEU A 201 15.91 17.99 -26.65
C LEU A 201 17.41 18.28 -26.59
N ALA A 202 17.83 19.56 -26.71
CA ALA A 202 19.22 19.92 -26.62
C ALA A 202 19.81 19.57 -25.25
N ILE A 203 21.09 19.21 -25.19
CA ILE A 203 21.79 18.83 -23.96
C ILE A 203 21.77 19.98 -22.93
N ASP A 204 21.81 21.23 -23.42
CA ASP A 204 21.74 22.47 -22.65
C ASP A 204 20.36 23.15 -22.72
N GLY A 205 19.38 22.45 -23.28
CA GLY A 205 18.03 22.96 -23.51
C GLY A 205 17.03 22.58 -22.41
N GLY A 206 15.85 22.09 -22.82
CA GLY A 206 14.68 21.88 -21.95
C GLY A 206 14.84 20.90 -20.80
N ASN A 207 15.90 20.09 -20.75
CA ASN A 207 16.22 19.21 -19.63
C ASN A 207 17.10 19.87 -18.57
N VAL A 208 17.57 21.09 -18.80
CA VAL A 208 18.45 21.83 -17.88
C VAL A 208 17.68 23.04 -17.35
N LEU A 209 17.69 23.23 -16.03
CA LEU A 209 17.07 24.40 -15.41
C LEU A 209 17.92 25.65 -15.63
N THR A 210 17.56 26.44 -16.61
CA THR A 210 18.11 27.76 -16.90
C THR A 210 17.10 28.86 -16.56
N GLY A 211 17.49 30.13 -16.52
CA GLY A 211 16.56 31.26 -16.33
C GLY A 211 15.45 31.28 -17.37
N VAL A 212 15.78 30.99 -18.64
CA VAL A 212 14.81 30.92 -19.75
C VAL A 212 13.83 29.76 -19.57
N VAL A 213 14.30 28.62 -19.08
CA VAL A 213 13.44 27.45 -18.79
C VAL A 213 12.55 27.74 -17.60
N LEU A 214 13.10 28.37 -16.54
CA LEU A 214 12.33 28.73 -15.34
C LEU A 214 11.15 29.64 -15.68
N ASP A 215 11.31 30.60 -16.61
CA ASP A 215 10.25 31.50 -17.06
C ASP A 215 9.14 30.79 -17.85
N LYS A 216 9.44 29.63 -18.44
CA LYS A 216 8.47 28.79 -19.18
C LYS A 216 7.72 27.79 -18.30
N LEU A 217 8.15 27.59 -17.05
CA LEU A 217 7.50 26.62 -16.17
C LEU A 217 6.11 27.11 -15.75
N PRO A 218 5.12 26.22 -15.68
CA PRO A 218 3.81 26.52 -15.08
C PRO A 218 4.00 27.03 -13.63
N LYS A 219 3.26 28.06 -13.27
CA LYS A 219 3.28 28.67 -11.92
C LYS A 219 2.08 28.17 -11.12
#